data_d96a6205d53c30173f60adf6b337b580
#
_entry.id   d96a6205d53c30173f60adf6b337b580
#
_cell.length_a   1.000
_cell.length_b   1.000
_cell.length_c   1.000
_cell.angle_alpha   90.00
_cell.angle_beta   90.00
_cell.angle_gamma   90.00
#
_symmetry.space_group_name_H-M   'P 1'
#
loop_
_entity.id
_entity.type
_entity.pdbx_description
1 polymer ?
#
loop_
_entity_poly.entity_id
_entity_poly.type
_entity_poly.pdbx_seq_one_letter_code
_entity_poly.pdbx_strand_id
1 'polypeptide(L)'
;MPSLTTQSPPAIARGSNGVADHWNDWPNEKGFDPEYEQRTPVELSVTGHIPAYAAGILYRTGPGRSQLQEDDGELFQLTHWFDGFSQTHRFQILVSGDSTRVLYNSRFSTDGLMEKARKTGCMDKLSFGQKYDPCKVVFSKAQSEFVSPDPDSKNIGVTLSVNMPGLDAPSDEDSSERWAPSKGIRTLYAKTDYNAFKKLDPETLEPIGLATQESLHPDLNGPLAASHARSDPNTGDMFNYNLSLGETSTYRIFKTSASTGKTTILATFPGIPAYIHSLLITKDHVLLCVWNAHLNAASIGDVSFMDAISPMDPSQPATWYVIDRTNGRGLIATYEGPAFFCFHTTNAWLEPSKEDPGQMDIVADLVRLGGTDFLQYLLYENIKSSRPSAMEFAAKRSEALRTTFTRFRLPAVPSIPSAEVKQCHIEWSVCQSLSPELPTMNPKLVTQKHRYTYAVTFRGESTLTDGIMKFDGDTHELRLWARHAHSPSEPIFVANPDGESEDDGVLLSVVLDGVQGTSYLLCLDARNLTELGRASMSGAVGFGFHGQHVPIVGLPTGDY
;
A
#
# COMPACT_ATOMS: atom_id res chain seq x y z
N MET A 1 -1.66 12.15 27.98
CA MET A 1 -1.85 10.88 27.24
C MET A 1 -3.29 10.84 26.80
N PRO A 2 -3.61 10.60 25.52
CA PRO A 2 -5.00 10.46 25.06
C PRO A 2 -5.64 9.22 25.70
N SER A 3 -6.92 9.32 26.02
CA SER A 3 -7.67 8.22 26.63
C SER A 3 -7.96 7.13 25.57
N LEU A 4 -7.54 5.90 25.85
CA LEU A 4 -7.89 4.72 25.07
C LEU A 4 -9.29 4.24 25.47
N THR A 5 -10.26 4.37 24.59
CA THR A 5 -11.54 3.66 24.74
C THR A 5 -11.38 2.28 24.07
N THR A 6 -11.12 1.26 24.88
CA THR A 6 -11.08 -0.14 24.45
C THR A 6 -12.43 -0.80 24.68
N GLN A 7 -13.01 -1.40 23.65
CA GLN A 7 -14.01 -2.45 23.87
C GLN A 7 -13.23 -3.72 24.25
N SER A 8 -13.30 -4.12 25.50
CA SER A 8 -12.72 -5.38 25.96
C SER A 8 -13.50 -6.56 25.38
N PRO A 9 -12.85 -7.47 24.66
CA PRO A 9 -13.48 -8.73 24.27
C PRO A 9 -13.68 -9.61 25.52
N PRO A 10 -14.65 -10.55 25.50
CA PRO A 10 -14.80 -11.52 26.57
C PRO A 10 -13.51 -12.34 26.72
N ALA A 11 -13.03 -12.48 27.94
CA ALA A 11 -11.86 -13.26 28.27
C ALA A 11 -12.08 -14.73 27.85
N ILE A 12 -11.32 -15.18 26.85
CA ILE A 12 -11.25 -16.60 26.50
C ILE A 12 -10.36 -17.29 27.53
N ALA A 13 -10.90 -18.34 28.16
CA ALA A 13 -10.20 -19.15 29.15
C ALA A 13 -8.89 -19.71 28.53
N ARG A 14 -7.75 -19.39 29.16
CA ARG A 14 -6.45 -19.99 28.81
C ARG A 14 -6.52 -21.49 29.07
N GLY A 15 -6.46 -22.28 27.99
CA GLY A 15 -6.25 -23.71 28.09
C GLY A 15 -4.88 -24.00 28.68
N SER A 16 -4.84 -24.65 29.85
CA SER A 16 -3.62 -25.11 30.49
C SER A 16 -3.10 -26.34 29.73
N ASN A 17 -1.96 -26.24 29.10
CA ASN A 17 -0.91 -27.22 28.85
C ASN A 17 -0.27 -27.04 27.47
N GLY A 18 0.85 -26.38 27.43
CA GLY A 18 1.72 -26.27 26.28
C GLY A 18 2.45 -24.93 26.28
N VAL A 19 3.75 -24.96 26.15
CA VAL A 19 4.53 -23.78 25.75
C VAL A 19 3.87 -23.25 24.49
N ALA A 20 3.46 -21.99 24.47
CA ALA A 20 2.86 -21.37 23.30
C ALA A 20 3.86 -21.51 22.13
N ASP A 21 3.50 -22.30 21.12
CA ASP A 21 4.35 -22.49 19.93
C ASP A 21 4.43 -21.22 19.06
N HIS A 22 3.71 -20.17 19.45
CA HIS A 22 3.59 -18.92 18.72
C HIS A 22 3.71 -17.72 19.67
N TRP A 23 4.33 -16.65 19.18
CA TRP A 23 4.45 -15.40 19.93
C TRP A 23 3.08 -14.94 20.47
N ASN A 24 3.00 -14.69 21.77
CA ASN A 24 1.80 -14.29 22.50
C ASN A 24 0.53 -15.14 22.20
N ASP A 25 0.71 -16.41 21.85
CA ASP A 25 -0.39 -17.29 21.41
C ASP A 25 -1.17 -16.68 20.22
N TRP A 26 -0.42 -16.12 19.26
CA TRP A 26 -0.97 -15.45 18.09
C TRP A 26 -0.48 -16.06 16.78
N PRO A 27 -1.00 -17.21 16.35
CA PRO A 27 -0.61 -17.88 15.11
C PRO A 27 -0.89 -17.01 13.88
N ASN A 28 0.11 -16.87 12.99
CA ASN A 28 -0.05 -16.07 11.77
C ASN A 28 0.57 -16.68 10.50
N GLU A 29 1.19 -17.85 10.58
CA GLU A 29 1.93 -18.48 9.47
C GLU A 29 1.09 -18.63 8.21
N LYS A 30 -0.19 -19.01 8.36
CA LYS A 30 -1.08 -19.20 7.21
C LYS A 30 -1.37 -17.93 6.41
N GLY A 31 -1.20 -16.77 7.02
CA GLY A 31 -1.28 -15.48 6.33
C GLY A 31 -0.01 -15.11 5.55
N PHE A 32 1.11 -15.80 5.83
CA PHE A 32 2.37 -15.62 5.09
C PHE A 32 2.64 -16.72 4.07
N ASP A 33 1.89 -17.80 4.12
CA ASP A 33 2.03 -18.93 3.20
C ASP A 33 0.68 -19.61 2.92
N PRO A 34 -0.28 -18.86 2.35
CA PRO A 34 -1.59 -19.41 2.05
C PRO A 34 -1.51 -20.43 0.91
N GLU A 35 -2.22 -21.53 1.10
CA GLU A 35 -2.43 -22.54 0.04
C GLU A 35 -3.76 -22.32 -0.69
N TYR A 36 -4.66 -21.51 -0.11
CA TYR A 36 -6.00 -21.32 -0.60
C TYR A 36 -6.04 -20.41 -1.83
N GLU A 37 -6.45 -20.96 -2.96
CA GLU A 37 -6.73 -20.26 -4.20
C GLU A 37 -8.11 -20.69 -4.71
N GLN A 38 -8.95 -19.71 -5.01
CA GLN A 38 -10.32 -19.94 -5.47
C GLN A 38 -10.53 -19.25 -6.82
N ARG A 39 -10.18 -19.94 -7.92
CA ARG A 39 -10.23 -19.33 -9.27
C ARG A 39 -11.67 -19.12 -9.77
N THR A 40 -12.60 -19.98 -9.39
CA THR A 40 -14.02 -19.85 -9.73
C THR A 40 -14.76 -19.15 -8.59
N PRO A 41 -15.58 -18.12 -8.87
CA PRO A 41 -16.33 -17.43 -7.83
C PRO A 41 -17.19 -18.38 -6.98
N VAL A 42 -17.08 -18.25 -5.64
CA VAL A 42 -17.91 -18.96 -4.66
C VAL A 42 -18.62 -17.97 -3.76
N GLU A 43 -19.78 -18.34 -3.27
CA GLU A 43 -20.52 -17.54 -2.29
C GLU A 43 -19.99 -17.80 -0.88
N LEU A 44 -19.61 -16.72 -0.19
CA LEU A 44 -19.15 -16.77 1.20
C LEU A 44 -20.32 -16.75 2.17
N SER A 45 -20.15 -17.41 3.33
CA SER A 45 -21.13 -17.34 4.43
C SER A 45 -21.05 -15.98 5.11
N VAL A 46 -22.12 -15.20 5.04
CA VAL A 46 -22.22 -13.87 5.66
C VAL A 46 -22.93 -13.99 7.00
N THR A 47 -22.37 -13.37 8.03
CA THR A 47 -22.99 -13.18 9.35
C THR A 47 -23.03 -11.70 9.68
N GLY A 48 -24.10 -11.25 10.35
CA GLY A 48 -24.33 -9.82 10.58
C GLY A 48 -24.87 -9.12 9.32
N HIS A 49 -24.51 -7.85 9.15
CA HIS A 49 -25.01 -7.00 8.08
C HIS A 49 -23.88 -6.20 7.43
N ILE A 50 -23.84 -6.16 6.09
CA ILE A 50 -23.00 -5.25 5.32
C ILE A 50 -23.94 -4.23 4.66
N PRO A 51 -23.79 -2.91 4.93
CA PRO A 51 -24.71 -1.90 4.43
C PRO A 51 -24.79 -1.85 2.90
N ALA A 52 -25.97 -1.49 2.37
CA ALA A 52 -26.24 -1.47 0.93
C ALA A 52 -25.27 -0.57 0.14
N TYR A 53 -24.84 0.53 0.72
CA TYR A 53 -23.88 1.43 0.07
C TYR A 53 -22.47 0.85 -0.07
N ALA A 54 -22.14 -0.22 0.66
CA ALA A 54 -20.89 -0.95 0.49
C ALA A 54 -20.93 -1.98 -0.67
N ALA A 55 -22.08 -2.09 -1.37
CA ALA A 55 -22.18 -2.91 -2.56
C ALA A 55 -21.19 -2.45 -3.64
N GLY A 56 -20.55 -3.41 -4.29
CA GLY A 56 -19.49 -3.15 -5.26
C GLY A 56 -18.48 -4.29 -5.32
N ILE A 57 -17.28 -3.99 -5.75
CA ILE A 57 -16.18 -4.94 -5.83
C ILE A 57 -14.99 -4.42 -5.03
N LEU A 58 -14.55 -5.21 -4.07
CA LEU A 58 -13.28 -4.99 -3.38
C LEU A 58 -12.22 -5.90 -4.02
N TYR A 59 -11.21 -5.30 -4.63
CA TYR A 59 -9.99 -5.97 -5.02
C TYR A 59 -8.93 -5.82 -3.94
N ARG A 60 -8.13 -6.87 -3.72
CA ARG A 60 -6.97 -6.85 -2.83
C ARG A 60 -5.81 -7.56 -3.49
N THR A 61 -4.58 -7.09 -3.26
CA THR A 61 -3.36 -7.74 -3.76
C THR A 61 -2.26 -7.67 -2.71
N GLY A 62 -1.29 -8.55 -2.83
CA GLY A 62 -0.09 -8.57 -2.00
C GLY A 62 0.57 -9.94 -1.98
N PRO A 63 1.54 -10.14 -1.08
CA PRO A 63 2.25 -11.40 -0.95
C PRO A 63 1.30 -12.54 -0.57
N GLY A 64 1.39 -13.61 -1.31
CA GLY A 64 0.77 -14.90 -1.00
C GLY A 64 1.82 -15.87 -0.48
N ARG A 65 2.15 -16.92 -1.27
CA ARG A 65 3.10 -17.96 -0.86
C ARG A 65 4.50 -17.43 -0.60
N SER A 66 5.13 -17.96 0.42
CA SER A 66 6.53 -17.68 0.80
C SER A 66 7.47 -18.87 0.57
N GLN A 67 6.94 -20.05 0.26
CA GLN A 67 7.71 -21.25 0.06
C GLN A 67 7.10 -22.17 -1.00
N LEU A 68 7.95 -22.98 -1.65
CA LEU A 68 7.58 -23.92 -2.68
C LEU A 68 8.40 -25.19 -2.53
N GLN A 69 7.78 -26.35 -2.79
CA GLN A 69 8.52 -27.60 -2.95
C GLN A 69 9.23 -27.57 -4.30
N GLU A 70 10.57 -27.75 -4.31
CA GLU A 70 11.36 -27.89 -5.53
C GLU A 70 11.13 -29.30 -6.15
N ASP A 71 11.43 -29.44 -7.44
CA ASP A 71 11.24 -30.70 -8.16
C ASP A 71 12.16 -31.83 -7.65
N ASP A 72 13.29 -31.50 -7.04
CA ASP A 72 14.24 -32.43 -6.41
C ASP A 72 13.88 -32.79 -4.96
N GLY A 73 12.81 -32.22 -4.42
CA GLY A 73 12.32 -32.45 -3.07
C GLY A 73 12.85 -31.46 -2.02
N GLU A 74 13.74 -30.56 -2.38
CA GLU A 74 14.18 -29.47 -1.50
C GLU A 74 13.07 -28.42 -1.31
N LEU A 75 13.20 -27.59 -0.28
CA LEU A 75 12.24 -26.52 0.03
C LEU A 75 12.84 -25.17 -0.35
N PHE A 76 12.32 -24.56 -1.41
CA PHE A 76 12.61 -23.17 -1.73
C PHE A 76 11.85 -22.24 -0.78
N GLN A 77 12.56 -21.28 -0.15
CA GLN A 77 11.97 -20.30 0.77
C GLN A 77 12.37 -18.88 0.39
N LEU A 78 11.38 -17.98 0.41
CA LEU A 78 11.63 -16.55 0.33
C LEU A 78 12.09 -16.00 1.67
N THR A 79 12.93 -14.97 1.66
CA THR A 79 13.50 -14.39 2.87
C THR A 79 12.77 -13.13 3.33
N HIS A 80 12.22 -12.34 2.42
CA HIS A 80 11.55 -11.09 2.72
C HIS A 80 10.07 -11.11 2.31
N TRP A 81 9.20 -10.53 3.12
CA TRP A 81 7.76 -10.51 2.88
C TRP A 81 7.37 -9.85 1.55
N PHE A 82 8.07 -8.79 1.15
CA PHE A 82 7.80 -8.10 -0.11
C PHE A 82 8.10 -8.93 -1.36
N ASP A 83 8.86 -10.01 -1.23
CA ASP A 83 9.14 -10.94 -2.32
C ASP A 83 8.10 -12.07 -2.43
N GLY A 84 7.16 -12.21 -1.50
CA GLY A 84 6.10 -13.22 -1.53
C GLY A 84 5.39 -13.28 -2.88
N PHE A 85 5.13 -14.49 -3.37
CA PHE A 85 4.45 -14.70 -4.66
C PHE A 85 3.06 -14.09 -4.64
N SER A 86 2.85 -13.02 -5.43
CA SER A 86 1.67 -12.19 -5.33
C SER A 86 0.37 -12.94 -5.66
N GLN A 87 -0.64 -12.70 -4.83
CA GLN A 87 -2.01 -13.19 -4.99
C GLN A 87 -2.97 -12.01 -5.03
N THR A 88 -3.93 -12.05 -5.95
CA THR A 88 -5.01 -11.06 -6.05
C THR A 88 -6.34 -11.69 -5.67
N HIS A 89 -7.17 -10.93 -4.96
CA HIS A 89 -8.47 -11.35 -4.43
C HIS A 89 -9.55 -10.40 -4.93
N ARG A 90 -10.74 -10.93 -5.19
CA ARG A 90 -11.92 -10.18 -5.61
C ARG A 90 -13.11 -10.57 -4.75
N PHE A 91 -13.69 -9.60 -4.07
CA PHE A 91 -14.93 -9.74 -3.30
C PHE A 91 -16.01 -8.91 -3.97
N GLN A 92 -17.00 -9.56 -4.55
CA GLN A 92 -18.17 -8.88 -5.10
C GLN A 92 -19.29 -8.88 -4.05
N ILE A 93 -19.58 -7.71 -3.51
CA ILE A 93 -20.60 -7.48 -2.50
C ILE A 93 -21.88 -7.10 -3.21
N LEU A 94 -22.91 -7.94 -3.07
CA LEU A 94 -24.23 -7.78 -3.66
C LEU A 94 -25.24 -7.58 -2.55
N VAL A 95 -26.00 -6.50 -2.59
CA VAL A 95 -27.04 -6.21 -1.60
C VAL A 95 -28.38 -6.07 -2.30
N SER A 96 -29.39 -6.77 -1.78
CA SER A 96 -30.78 -6.71 -2.27
C SER A 96 -31.74 -6.73 -1.09
N GLY A 97 -32.36 -5.60 -0.79
CA GLY A 97 -33.12 -5.41 0.44
C GLY A 97 -32.24 -5.63 1.67
N ASP A 98 -32.68 -6.47 2.60
CA ASP A 98 -31.92 -6.81 3.82
C ASP A 98 -30.92 -7.97 3.60
N SER A 99 -30.81 -8.50 2.38
CA SER A 99 -29.92 -9.63 2.07
C SER A 99 -28.60 -9.17 1.49
N THR A 100 -27.50 -9.62 2.08
CA THR A 100 -26.14 -9.41 1.58
C THR A 100 -25.55 -10.75 1.14
N ARG A 101 -25.02 -10.78 -0.07
CA ARG A 101 -24.25 -11.90 -0.61
C ARG A 101 -22.85 -11.42 -0.97
N VAL A 102 -21.85 -12.24 -0.72
CA VAL A 102 -20.47 -11.94 -1.11
C VAL A 102 -19.95 -13.08 -1.96
N LEU A 103 -19.64 -12.79 -3.23
CA LEU A 103 -18.96 -13.73 -4.11
C LEU A 103 -17.47 -13.47 -4.05
N TYR A 104 -16.69 -14.53 -3.94
CA TYR A 104 -15.23 -14.44 -3.79
C TYR A 104 -14.52 -15.32 -4.81
N ASN A 105 -13.48 -14.76 -5.42
CA ASN A 105 -12.46 -15.50 -6.13
C ASN A 105 -11.08 -14.89 -5.91
N SER A 106 -10.03 -15.71 -6.15
CA SER A 106 -8.63 -15.30 -6.03
C SER A 106 -7.75 -16.03 -7.03
N ARG A 107 -6.59 -15.42 -7.36
CA ARG A 107 -5.60 -16.04 -8.23
C ARG A 107 -4.19 -15.61 -7.85
N PHE A 108 -3.25 -16.57 -7.85
CA PHE A 108 -1.83 -16.24 -7.90
C PHE A 108 -1.50 -15.66 -9.29
N SER A 109 -0.88 -14.51 -9.29
CA SER A 109 -0.52 -13.83 -10.55
C SER A 109 0.91 -14.13 -10.99
N THR A 110 1.51 -15.21 -10.46
CA THR A 110 2.94 -15.55 -10.57
C THR A 110 3.18 -17.03 -10.86
N ASP A 111 2.23 -17.71 -11.52
CA ASP A 111 2.33 -19.16 -11.80
C ASP A 111 3.63 -19.52 -12.53
N GLY A 112 4.02 -18.74 -13.56
CA GLY A 112 5.27 -18.96 -14.32
C GLY A 112 6.53 -18.69 -13.48
N LEU A 113 6.50 -17.70 -12.59
CA LEU A 113 7.61 -17.44 -11.67
C LEU A 113 7.75 -18.56 -10.62
N MET A 114 6.64 -19.05 -10.07
CA MET A 114 6.63 -20.18 -9.12
C MET A 114 7.15 -21.46 -9.78
N GLU A 115 6.76 -21.74 -11.02
CA GLU A 115 7.25 -22.89 -11.79
C GLU A 115 8.77 -22.79 -12.04
N LYS A 116 9.26 -21.59 -12.38
CA LYS A 116 10.70 -21.35 -12.52
C LYS A 116 11.42 -21.58 -11.20
N ALA A 117 10.91 -21.04 -10.09
CA ALA A 117 11.52 -21.21 -8.77
C ALA A 117 11.56 -22.69 -8.34
N ARG A 118 10.51 -23.50 -8.62
CA ARG A 118 10.51 -24.96 -8.36
C ARG A 118 11.61 -25.69 -9.13
N LYS A 119 11.85 -25.31 -10.40
CA LYS A 119 12.85 -25.96 -11.26
C LYS A 119 14.28 -25.54 -10.95
N THR A 120 14.50 -24.32 -10.49
CA THR A 120 15.83 -23.72 -10.41
C THR A 120 16.31 -23.42 -9.00
N GLY A 121 15.41 -23.47 -8.01
CA GLY A 121 15.67 -23.01 -6.64
C GLY A 121 16.06 -21.51 -6.57
N CYS A 122 15.66 -20.70 -7.56
CA CYS A 122 16.07 -19.30 -7.65
C CYS A 122 14.91 -18.39 -8.06
N MET A 123 14.87 -17.19 -7.49
CA MET A 123 14.07 -16.06 -7.97
C MET A 123 14.76 -15.32 -9.13
N ASP A 124 14.04 -14.41 -9.79
CA ASP A 124 14.65 -13.43 -10.69
C ASP A 124 15.63 -12.52 -9.91
N LYS A 125 16.59 -11.93 -10.63
CA LYS A 125 17.60 -11.02 -10.04
C LYS A 125 17.00 -9.79 -9.34
N LEU A 126 15.82 -9.35 -9.76
CA LEU A 126 15.13 -8.22 -9.17
C LEU A 126 14.22 -8.74 -8.06
N SER A 127 14.73 -8.81 -6.85
CA SER A 127 13.99 -9.07 -5.64
C SER A 127 14.14 -7.91 -4.67
N PHE A 128 13.18 -7.74 -3.77
CA PHE A 128 13.26 -6.71 -2.76
C PHE A 128 14.33 -7.05 -1.70
N GLY A 129 14.25 -8.22 -1.09
CA GLY A 129 15.13 -8.62 0.01
C GLY A 129 15.51 -10.11 0.02
N GLN A 130 15.41 -10.81 -1.12
CA GLN A 130 15.79 -12.21 -1.22
C GLN A 130 17.30 -12.35 -1.03
N LYS A 131 17.69 -13.16 -0.05
CA LYS A 131 19.08 -13.58 0.12
C LYS A 131 19.38 -14.71 -0.89
N TYR A 132 20.39 -14.50 -1.69
CA TYR A 132 20.82 -15.48 -2.70
C TYR A 132 21.90 -16.41 -2.14
N ASP A 133 21.78 -17.71 -2.46
CA ASP A 133 22.88 -18.62 -2.31
C ASP A 133 23.95 -18.31 -3.40
N PRO A 134 25.18 -17.89 -3.03
CA PRO A 134 26.21 -17.56 -4.00
C PRO A 134 26.52 -18.70 -4.96
N CYS A 135 26.37 -19.96 -4.53
CA CYS A 135 26.61 -21.14 -5.36
C CYS A 135 25.51 -21.32 -6.43
N LYS A 136 24.24 -21.07 -6.08
CA LYS A 136 23.10 -21.14 -7.03
C LYS A 136 23.11 -19.98 -8.04
N VAL A 137 23.60 -18.79 -7.65
CA VAL A 137 23.67 -17.59 -8.52
C VAL A 137 24.62 -17.75 -9.71
N VAL A 138 25.73 -18.48 -9.56
CA VAL A 138 26.69 -18.70 -10.65
C VAL A 138 26.05 -19.46 -11.81
N PHE A 139 25.19 -20.43 -11.54
CA PHE A 139 24.47 -21.19 -12.57
C PHE A 139 23.31 -20.39 -13.19
N SER A 140 22.63 -19.53 -12.43
CA SER A 140 21.52 -18.71 -12.93
C SER A 140 21.96 -17.55 -13.84
N LYS A 141 23.21 -17.05 -13.71
CA LYS A 141 23.76 -16.01 -14.59
C LYS A 141 23.77 -16.41 -16.08
N ALA A 142 23.96 -17.69 -16.37
CA ALA A 142 23.94 -18.20 -17.75
C ALA A 142 22.52 -18.37 -18.34
N GLN A 143 21.49 -18.46 -17.50
CA GLN A 143 20.10 -18.64 -17.93
C GLN A 143 19.27 -17.34 -17.95
N SER A 144 19.77 -16.25 -17.37
CA SER A 144 19.01 -15.01 -17.17
C SER A 144 18.94 -14.07 -18.38
N GLU A 145 19.50 -14.44 -19.54
CA GLU A 145 19.43 -13.64 -20.77
C GLU A 145 18.08 -13.70 -21.50
N PHE A 146 17.19 -14.61 -21.09
CA PHE A 146 15.83 -14.69 -21.62
C PHE A 146 14.82 -14.09 -20.62
N VAL A 147 14.57 -12.77 -20.76
CA VAL A 147 13.46 -12.13 -20.05
C VAL A 147 12.15 -12.64 -20.65
N SER A 148 11.44 -13.53 -19.96
CA SER A 148 10.12 -13.96 -20.40
C SER A 148 9.18 -12.75 -20.45
N PRO A 149 8.46 -12.55 -21.58
CA PRO A 149 7.44 -11.51 -21.69
C PRO A 149 6.13 -11.91 -20.98
N ASP A 150 6.05 -13.14 -20.45
CA ASP A 150 4.83 -13.65 -19.85
C ASP A 150 4.51 -12.89 -18.54
N PRO A 151 3.28 -12.36 -18.42
CA PRO A 151 2.91 -11.56 -17.25
C PRO A 151 3.00 -12.33 -15.93
N ASP A 152 2.75 -13.63 -15.91
CA ASP A 152 2.82 -14.49 -14.74
C ASP A 152 4.26 -14.83 -14.30
N SER A 153 5.27 -14.47 -15.12
CA SER A 153 6.69 -14.59 -14.78
C SER A 153 7.23 -13.42 -13.94
N LYS A 154 6.42 -12.39 -13.66
CA LYS A 154 6.82 -11.19 -12.89
C LYS A 154 6.06 -11.09 -11.58
N ASN A 155 6.76 -10.78 -10.49
CA ASN A 155 6.13 -10.55 -9.19
C ASN A 155 5.74 -9.07 -9.06
N ILE A 156 4.52 -8.73 -9.49
CA ILE A 156 3.94 -7.38 -9.43
C ILE A 156 2.60 -7.48 -8.72
N GLY A 157 2.49 -6.93 -7.52
CA GLY A 157 1.28 -7.07 -6.70
C GLY A 157 1.34 -6.24 -5.41
N VAL A 158 1.76 -4.96 -5.50
CA VAL A 158 1.80 -4.06 -4.33
C VAL A 158 0.49 -3.28 -4.22
N THR A 159 0.12 -2.51 -5.25
CA THR A 159 -1.15 -1.78 -5.30
C THR A 159 -1.94 -2.16 -6.56
N LEU A 160 -3.20 -1.74 -6.60
CA LEU A 160 -4.09 -1.96 -7.74
C LEU A 160 -4.61 -0.62 -8.27
N SER A 161 -4.81 -0.52 -9.59
CA SER A 161 -5.53 0.57 -10.23
C SER A 161 -6.62 0.01 -11.12
N VAL A 162 -7.85 0.43 -10.88
CA VAL A 162 -9.01 0.10 -11.72
C VAL A 162 -9.22 1.21 -12.74
N ASN A 163 -9.38 0.85 -14.01
CA ASN A 163 -9.56 1.78 -15.12
C ASN A 163 -8.45 2.87 -15.17
N MET A 164 -7.19 2.46 -14.97
CA MET A 164 -6.04 3.37 -14.97
C MET A 164 -5.98 4.20 -16.25
N PRO A 165 -5.90 5.53 -16.17
CA PRO A 165 -5.88 6.39 -17.36
C PRO A 165 -4.59 6.22 -18.17
N GLY A 166 -4.70 6.30 -19.49
CA GLY A 166 -3.57 6.37 -20.43
C GLY A 166 -3.02 5.06 -20.95
N LEU A 167 -3.30 3.92 -20.32
CA LEU A 167 -2.76 2.62 -20.76
C LEU A 167 -3.63 1.90 -21.80
N ASP A 168 -4.92 2.14 -21.79
CA ASP A 168 -5.83 1.57 -22.79
C ASP A 168 -6.33 2.68 -23.71
N ALA A 169 -6.16 2.50 -25.04
CA ALA A 169 -6.69 3.45 -26.00
C ALA A 169 -8.23 3.54 -25.85
N PRO A 170 -8.82 4.75 -26.01
CA PRO A 170 -10.25 4.85 -26.15
C PRO A 170 -10.69 4.04 -27.36
N SER A 171 -11.70 3.22 -27.24
CA SER A 171 -12.53 2.95 -28.42
C SER A 171 -13.10 4.29 -28.86
N ASP A 172 -13.01 4.65 -30.13
CA ASP A 172 -13.38 5.97 -30.68
C ASP A 172 -14.83 6.42 -30.36
N GLU A 173 -15.62 5.60 -29.74
CA GLU A 173 -17.03 5.83 -29.46
C GLU A 173 -17.36 6.42 -28.08
N ASP A 174 -16.38 6.65 -27.13
CA ASP A 174 -16.80 6.92 -25.75
C ASP A 174 -15.88 7.80 -24.88
N SER A 175 -15.39 8.90 -25.43
CA SER A 175 -14.47 9.79 -24.67
C SER A 175 -15.12 10.58 -23.52
N SER A 176 -16.45 10.78 -23.55
CA SER A 176 -17.16 11.60 -22.56
C SER A 176 -17.68 10.86 -21.33
N GLU A 177 -17.68 9.50 -21.35
CA GLU A 177 -18.31 8.69 -20.31
C GLU A 177 -17.37 7.76 -19.52
N ARG A 178 -16.06 7.95 -19.61
CA ARG A 178 -15.04 7.08 -18.99
C ARG A 178 -15.16 6.94 -17.47
N TRP A 179 -15.81 7.87 -16.82
CA TRP A 179 -15.92 7.96 -15.36
C TRP A 179 -17.28 7.58 -14.79
N ALA A 180 -18.25 7.22 -15.63
CA ALA A 180 -19.54 6.79 -15.12
C ALA A 180 -19.36 5.44 -14.38
N PRO A 181 -19.62 5.36 -13.05
CA PRO A 181 -19.56 4.11 -12.30
C PRO A 181 -20.46 3.01 -12.89
N SER A 182 -21.47 3.41 -13.67
CA SER A 182 -22.41 2.53 -14.36
C SER A 182 -21.81 1.74 -15.52
N LYS A 183 -20.61 2.08 -16.03
CA LYS A 183 -20.00 1.42 -17.20
C LYS A 183 -19.06 0.25 -16.86
N GLY A 184 -18.91 -0.08 -15.60
CA GLY A 184 -18.18 -1.26 -15.16
C GLY A 184 -16.65 -1.11 -15.15
N ILE A 185 -16.00 -2.15 -14.68
CA ILE A 185 -14.56 -2.26 -14.59
C ILE A 185 -14.07 -2.84 -15.92
N ARG A 186 -13.28 -2.07 -16.67
CA ARG A 186 -12.73 -2.49 -17.96
C ARG A 186 -11.31 -3.02 -17.83
N THR A 187 -10.53 -2.45 -16.90
CA THR A 187 -9.13 -2.80 -16.71
C THR A 187 -8.78 -2.84 -15.24
N LEU A 188 -7.88 -3.74 -14.91
CA LEU A 188 -7.28 -3.87 -13.59
C LEU A 188 -5.78 -4.01 -13.76
N TYR A 189 -5.01 -3.09 -13.17
CA TYR A 189 -3.55 -3.13 -13.17
C TYR A 189 -3.01 -3.31 -11.77
N ALA A 190 -2.15 -4.31 -11.58
CA ALA A 190 -1.29 -4.41 -10.41
C ALA A 190 0.00 -3.61 -10.65
N LYS A 191 0.48 -2.91 -9.62
CA LYS A 191 1.63 -2.02 -9.65
C LYS A 191 2.64 -2.40 -8.56
N THR A 192 3.85 -1.86 -8.69
CA THR A 192 4.95 -1.99 -7.75
C THR A 192 5.81 -0.72 -7.78
N ASP A 193 6.85 -0.65 -6.95
CA ASP A 193 7.79 0.49 -6.92
C ASP A 193 8.77 0.53 -8.09
N TYR A 194 8.78 -0.50 -8.94
CA TYR A 194 9.43 -0.47 -10.24
C TYR A 194 8.48 0.11 -11.30
N ASN A 195 9.07 0.60 -12.39
CA ASN A 195 8.35 1.06 -13.57
C ASN A 195 7.75 -0.13 -14.34
N ALA A 196 6.77 -0.81 -13.73
CA ALA A 196 6.10 -1.96 -14.32
C ALA A 196 4.65 -2.08 -13.83
N PHE A 197 3.75 -2.42 -14.76
CA PHE A 197 2.35 -2.68 -14.53
C PHE A 197 1.99 -4.06 -15.07
N LYS A 198 1.24 -4.84 -14.30
CA LYS A 198 0.67 -6.12 -14.73
C LYS A 198 -0.82 -5.96 -14.96
N LYS A 199 -1.28 -6.16 -16.18
CA LYS A 199 -2.70 -6.16 -16.52
C LYS A 199 -3.31 -7.49 -16.11
N LEU A 200 -4.39 -7.42 -15.34
CA LEU A 200 -5.17 -8.55 -14.89
C LEU A 200 -6.57 -8.48 -15.54
N ASP A 201 -7.15 -9.62 -15.82
CA ASP A 201 -8.57 -9.71 -16.15
C ASP A 201 -9.39 -9.36 -14.90
N PRO A 202 -10.32 -8.38 -14.93
CA PRO A 202 -11.03 -7.92 -13.76
C PRO A 202 -11.96 -8.95 -13.10
N GLU A 203 -12.36 -10.00 -13.82
CA GLU A 203 -13.27 -11.04 -13.31
C GLU A 203 -12.51 -12.28 -12.87
N THR A 204 -11.62 -12.78 -13.73
CA THR A 204 -10.86 -14.03 -13.49
C THR A 204 -9.55 -13.80 -12.74
N LEU A 205 -9.06 -12.55 -12.70
CA LEU A 205 -7.77 -12.14 -12.14
C LEU A 205 -6.56 -12.73 -12.89
N GLU A 206 -6.77 -13.21 -14.12
CA GLU A 206 -5.72 -13.77 -14.95
C GLU A 206 -4.72 -12.69 -15.39
N PRO A 207 -3.40 -12.93 -15.26
CA PRO A 207 -2.41 -12.03 -15.83
C PRO A 207 -2.49 -12.09 -17.36
N ILE A 208 -2.81 -10.95 -17.99
CA ILE A 208 -3.06 -10.89 -19.46
C ILE A 208 -2.13 -9.93 -20.20
N GLY A 209 -1.24 -9.21 -19.49
CA GLY A 209 -0.30 -8.31 -20.14
C GLY A 209 0.62 -7.60 -19.17
N LEU A 210 1.63 -6.95 -19.73
CA LEU A 210 2.57 -6.08 -19.03
C LEU A 210 2.62 -4.72 -19.73
N ALA A 211 2.83 -3.66 -18.94
CA ALA A 211 3.08 -2.31 -19.42
C ALA A 211 4.12 -1.61 -18.51
N THR A 212 4.64 -0.49 -18.96
CA THR A 212 5.53 0.39 -18.20
C THR A 212 5.07 1.83 -18.31
N GLN A 213 5.64 2.75 -17.53
CA GLN A 213 5.35 4.17 -17.66
C GLN A 213 5.78 4.74 -19.02
N GLU A 214 6.71 4.09 -19.75
CA GLU A 214 7.04 4.47 -21.12
C GLU A 214 5.84 4.37 -22.07
N SER A 215 4.89 3.46 -21.78
CA SER A 215 3.62 3.38 -22.51
C SER A 215 2.74 4.63 -22.30
N LEU A 216 2.93 5.37 -21.21
CA LEU A 216 2.26 6.63 -20.91
C LEU A 216 2.97 7.82 -21.56
N HIS A 217 4.31 7.84 -21.51
CA HIS A 217 5.15 8.88 -22.11
C HIS A 217 6.59 8.36 -22.31
N PRO A 218 7.23 8.55 -23.49
CA PRO A 218 8.54 7.96 -23.79
C PRO A 218 9.67 8.42 -22.86
N ASP A 219 9.57 9.60 -22.27
CA ASP A 219 10.57 10.09 -21.33
C ASP A 219 10.48 9.46 -19.92
N LEU A 220 9.41 8.69 -19.64
CA LEU A 220 9.22 8.00 -18.36
C LEU A 220 9.91 6.62 -18.37
N ASN A 221 11.18 6.60 -18.72
CA ASN A 221 11.98 5.39 -18.94
C ASN A 221 12.89 5.01 -17.76
N GLY A 222 12.83 5.74 -16.65
CA GLY A 222 13.54 5.39 -15.43
C GLY A 222 12.95 4.14 -14.76
N PRO A 223 13.76 3.35 -14.03
CA PRO A 223 13.34 2.08 -13.46
C PRO A 223 12.41 2.19 -12.25
N LEU A 224 12.34 3.34 -11.57
CA LEU A 224 11.63 3.48 -10.30
C LEU A 224 10.43 4.44 -10.41
N ALA A 225 9.38 4.09 -9.66
CA ALA A 225 8.11 4.80 -9.57
C ALA A 225 7.53 4.67 -8.15
N ALA A 226 6.44 5.37 -7.81
CA ALA A 226 5.67 5.04 -6.62
C ALA A 226 4.64 3.96 -6.93
N SER A 227 4.53 2.96 -6.07
CA SER A 227 3.39 2.04 -6.07
C SER A 227 2.08 2.79 -5.85
N HIS A 228 2.10 3.77 -4.95
CA HIS A 228 0.96 4.64 -4.66
C HIS A 228 0.98 5.89 -5.55
N ALA A 229 0.48 5.75 -6.77
CA ALA A 229 0.02 6.90 -7.53
C ALA A 229 -1.11 7.62 -6.76
N ARG A 230 -1.38 8.88 -7.07
CA ARG A 230 -2.49 9.62 -6.48
C ARG A 230 -3.44 10.12 -7.55
N SER A 231 -4.73 9.93 -7.32
CA SER A 231 -5.79 10.44 -8.21
C SER A 231 -6.50 11.63 -7.58
N ASP A 232 -6.85 12.61 -8.42
CA ASP A 232 -7.72 13.70 -8.01
C ASP A 232 -9.18 13.20 -7.97
N PRO A 233 -9.87 13.28 -6.83
CA PRO A 233 -11.23 12.76 -6.70
C PRO A 233 -12.27 13.50 -7.57
N ASN A 234 -11.96 14.72 -8.03
CA ASN A 234 -12.88 15.50 -8.86
C ASN A 234 -12.71 15.26 -10.36
N THR A 235 -11.48 14.99 -10.81
CA THR A 235 -11.15 14.83 -12.23
C THR A 235 -10.75 13.42 -12.61
N GLY A 236 -10.28 12.62 -11.63
CA GLY A 236 -9.69 11.31 -11.83
C GLY A 236 -8.28 11.35 -12.43
N ASP A 237 -7.72 12.53 -12.67
CA ASP A 237 -6.35 12.67 -13.17
C ASP A 237 -5.38 11.99 -12.21
N MET A 238 -4.51 11.15 -12.74
CA MET A 238 -3.52 10.39 -11.98
C MET A 238 -2.17 11.10 -11.98
N PHE A 239 -1.52 11.12 -10.81
CA PHE A 239 -0.19 11.70 -10.59
C PHE A 239 0.77 10.65 -10.07
N ASN A 240 1.99 10.65 -10.61
CA ASN A 240 3.08 9.80 -10.13
C ASN A 240 4.43 10.45 -10.49
N TYR A 241 5.52 9.77 -10.12
CA TYR A 241 6.87 10.12 -10.55
C TYR A 241 7.51 8.96 -11.33
N ASN A 242 8.59 9.30 -12.05
CA ASN A 242 9.55 8.38 -12.63
C ASN A 242 10.95 8.83 -12.23
N LEU A 243 11.79 7.91 -11.78
CA LEU A 243 13.18 8.17 -11.42
C LEU A 243 14.12 7.43 -12.35
N SER A 244 14.89 8.19 -13.12
CA SER A 244 16.03 7.67 -13.89
C SER A 244 17.30 7.70 -13.04
N LEU A 245 18.02 6.58 -13.02
CA LEU A 245 19.30 6.44 -12.35
C LEU A 245 20.44 6.71 -13.36
N GLY A 246 21.54 7.33 -12.91
CA GLY A 246 22.68 7.67 -13.74
C GLY A 246 23.73 8.45 -12.94
N GLU A 247 24.68 9.10 -13.61
CA GLU A 247 25.64 10.01 -12.96
C GLU A 247 24.91 11.13 -12.20
N THR A 248 23.80 11.59 -12.78
CA THR A 248 22.85 12.49 -12.13
C THR A 248 21.47 11.85 -12.20
N SER A 249 20.98 11.39 -11.06
CA SER A 249 19.62 10.85 -10.97
C SER A 249 18.58 11.93 -11.19
N THR A 250 17.53 11.62 -11.96
CA THR A 250 16.56 12.60 -12.43
C THR A 250 15.15 12.15 -12.13
N TYR A 251 14.41 12.98 -11.39
CA TYR A 251 12.99 12.82 -11.13
C TYR A 251 12.16 13.52 -12.21
N ARG A 252 11.14 12.84 -12.70
CA ARG A 252 10.08 13.38 -13.56
C ARG A 252 8.74 13.19 -12.87
N ILE A 253 8.09 14.29 -12.55
CA ILE A 253 6.74 14.26 -11.99
C ILE A 253 5.76 14.45 -13.14
N PHE A 254 4.76 13.60 -13.22
CA PHE A 254 3.83 13.60 -14.33
C PHE A 254 2.37 13.48 -13.89
N LYS A 255 1.50 13.90 -14.80
CA LYS A 255 0.05 13.74 -14.73
C LYS A 255 -0.46 12.98 -15.95
N THR A 256 -1.32 12.01 -15.74
CA THR A 256 -2.11 11.38 -16.80
C THR A 256 -3.57 11.80 -16.67
N SER A 257 -4.07 12.48 -17.68
CA SER A 257 -5.45 12.97 -17.69
C SER A 257 -6.43 11.82 -17.86
N ALA A 258 -7.39 11.78 -16.98
CA ALA A 258 -8.43 10.77 -17.04
C ALA A 258 -9.38 10.95 -18.23
N SER A 259 -9.68 12.19 -18.58
CA SER A 259 -10.61 12.50 -19.67
C SER A 259 -10.03 12.25 -21.05
N THR A 260 -8.70 12.43 -21.23
CA THR A 260 -8.04 12.31 -22.53
C THR A 260 -7.07 11.14 -22.65
N GLY A 261 -6.66 10.53 -21.54
CA GLY A 261 -5.59 9.53 -21.48
C GLY A 261 -4.19 10.11 -21.74
N LYS A 262 -4.06 11.43 -21.95
CA LYS A 262 -2.78 12.05 -22.27
C LYS A 262 -1.94 12.24 -21.02
N THR A 263 -0.66 11.87 -21.11
CA THR A 263 0.34 12.12 -20.06
C THR A 263 1.13 13.39 -20.34
N THR A 264 1.39 14.18 -19.30
CA THR A 264 2.15 15.41 -19.33
C THR A 264 3.17 15.40 -18.20
N ILE A 265 4.44 15.66 -18.50
CA ILE A 265 5.49 15.86 -17.49
C ILE A 265 5.32 17.26 -16.91
N LEU A 266 5.09 17.35 -15.61
CA LEU A 266 4.88 18.60 -14.87
C LEU A 266 6.19 19.25 -14.46
N ALA A 267 7.19 18.44 -14.05
CA ALA A 267 8.51 18.91 -13.67
C ALA A 267 9.57 17.83 -13.92
N THR A 268 10.78 18.29 -14.22
CA THR A 268 11.99 17.46 -14.32
C THR A 268 13.10 18.15 -13.55
N PHE A 269 13.73 17.44 -12.60
CA PHE A 269 14.80 18.00 -11.77
C PHE A 269 15.73 16.88 -11.26
N PRO A 270 17.02 17.21 -11.02
CA PRO A 270 17.96 16.28 -10.40
C PRO A 270 17.67 16.12 -8.91
N GLY A 271 18.01 14.96 -8.35
CA GLY A 271 17.88 14.72 -6.91
C GLY A 271 18.62 13.47 -6.46
N ILE A 272 18.81 13.32 -5.16
CA ILE A 272 19.38 12.12 -4.57
C ILE A 272 18.41 10.96 -4.83
N PRO A 273 18.87 9.83 -5.41
CA PRO A 273 18.00 8.69 -5.64
C PRO A 273 17.58 8.08 -4.30
N ALA A 274 16.28 7.85 -4.14
CA ALA A 274 15.71 7.28 -2.92
C ALA A 274 14.60 6.29 -3.24
N TYR A 275 14.36 5.38 -2.31
CA TYR A 275 13.18 4.53 -2.31
C TYR A 275 11.97 5.34 -1.85
N ILE A 276 11.09 5.68 -2.78
CA ILE A 276 9.89 6.48 -2.53
C ILE A 276 8.66 5.68 -2.96
N HIS A 277 7.90 5.22 -1.97
CA HIS A 277 6.76 4.32 -2.15
C HIS A 277 5.44 5.06 -2.46
N SER A 278 5.32 6.31 -2.01
CA SER A 278 4.12 7.13 -2.14
C SER A 278 4.43 8.61 -2.33
N LEU A 279 3.45 9.37 -2.83
CA LEU A 279 3.51 10.82 -2.96
C LEU A 279 2.18 11.44 -2.51
N LEU A 280 2.12 12.77 -2.46
CA LEU A 280 0.93 13.51 -2.04
C LEU A 280 0.50 14.50 -3.11
N ILE A 281 -0.78 14.83 -3.10
CA ILE A 281 -1.34 15.94 -3.90
C ILE A 281 -2.15 16.88 -2.99
N THR A 282 -2.11 18.16 -3.30
CA THR A 282 -3.09 19.16 -2.84
C THR A 282 -3.95 19.55 -4.02
N LYS A 283 -4.90 20.46 -3.82
CA LYS A 283 -5.70 21.03 -4.92
C LYS A 283 -4.82 21.61 -6.04
N ASP A 284 -3.67 22.23 -5.71
CA ASP A 284 -2.86 22.99 -6.66
C ASP A 284 -1.46 22.41 -6.91
N HIS A 285 -1.02 21.42 -6.10
CA HIS A 285 0.35 20.91 -6.12
C HIS A 285 0.44 19.39 -6.11
N VAL A 286 1.57 18.88 -6.63
CA VAL A 286 2.09 17.55 -6.34
C VAL A 286 3.26 17.71 -5.39
N LEU A 287 3.34 16.86 -4.37
CA LEU A 287 4.43 16.84 -3.39
C LEU A 287 5.21 15.55 -3.53
N LEU A 288 6.49 15.65 -3.83
CA LEU A 288 7.43 14.54 -3.72
C LEU A 288 8.34 14.78 -2.53
N CYS A 289 8.31 13.91 -1.53
CA CYS A 289 9.27 13.91 -0.45
C CYS A 289 10.37 12.88 -0.74
N VAL A 290 11.60 13.34 -0.87
CA VAL A 290 12.79 12.50 -0.88
C VAL A 290 13.24 12.33 0.56
N TRP A 291 12.72 11.30 1.21
CA TRP A 291 13.09 10.93 2.57
C TRP A 291 14.36 10.07 2.61
N ASN A 292 14.85 9.73 3.81
CA ASN A 292 16.19 9.20 4.01
C ASN A 292 16.33 7.68 3.77
N ALA A 293 15.68 7.15 2.73
CA ALA A 293 15.92 5.82 2.18
C ALA A 293 16.73 5.93 0.87
N HIS A 294 17.90 6.56 0.96
CA HIS A 294 18.74 6.85 -0.20
C HIS A 294 19.31 5.57 -0.80
N LEU A 295 19.35 5.51 -2.14
CA LEU A 295 19.80 4.35 -2.90
C LEU A 295 21.25 4.52 -3.35
N ASN A 296 22.05 3.48 -3.17
CA ASN A 296 23.30 3.33 -3.87
C ASN A 296 23.04 2.81 -5.29
N ALA A 297 22.89 3.74 -6.25
CA ALA A 297 22.55 3.40 -7.62
C ALA A 297 23.53 2.43 -8.29
N ALA A 298 24.81 2.44 -7.89
CA ALA A 298 25.82 1.54 -8.43
C ALA A 298 25.65 0.09 -7.97
N SER A 299 24.96 -0.15 -6.87
CA SER A 299 24.74 -1.49 -6.31
C SER A 299 23.45 -2.15 -6.81
N ILE A 300 22.53 -1.38 -7.42
CA ILE A 300 21.25 -1.90 -7.91
C ILE A 300 21.50 -2.93 -9.03
N GLY A 301 20.98 -4.16 -8.83
CA GLY A 301 21.17 -5.30 -9.73
C GLY A 301 22.33 -6.23 -9.34
N ASP A 302 23.24 -5.81 -8.46
CA ASP A 302 24.29 -6.66 -7.91
C ASP A 302 23.92 -7.25 -6.54
N VAL A 303 23.07 -6.54 -5.78
CA VAL A 303 22.52 -6.96 -4.48
C VAL A 303 20.99 -6.89 -4.51
N SER A 304 20.33 -7.34 -3.45
CA SER A 304 18.87 -7.12 -3.31
C SER A 304 18.56 -5.62 -3.25
N PHE A 305 17.34 -5.23 -3.60
CA PHE A 305 16.94 -3.82 -3.56
C PHE A 305 17.07 -3.23 -2.16
N MET A 306 16.70 -4.00 -1.12
CA MET A 306 16.85 -3.61 0.27
C MET A 306 18.30 -3.33 0.66
N ASP A 307 19.24 -4.15 0.19
CA ASP A 307 20.68 -3.97 0.47
C ASP A 307 21.29 -2.79 -0.29
N ALA A 308 20.62 -2.32 -1.36
CA ALA A 308 21.01 -1.10 -2.06
C ALA A 308 20.55 0.18 -1.35
N ILE A 309 19.65 0.07 -0.36
CA ILE A 309 19.23 1.20 0.49
C ILE A 309 20.33 1.48 1.51
N SER A 310 20.88 2.68 1.48
CA SER A 310 21.92 3.11 2.43
C SER A 310 21.32 3.25 3.84
N PRO A 311 22.10 2.98 4.90
CA PRO A 311 21.70 3.31 6.25
C PRO A 311 21.29 4.78 6.37
N MET A 312 20.22 5.05 7.10
CA MET A 312 19.73 6.42 7.29
C MET A 312 20.79 7.28 8.00
N ASP A 313 21.15 8.40 7.40
CA ASP A 313 21.97 9.44 8.03
C ASP A 313 21.04 10.52 8.62
N PRO A 314 20.92 10.62 9.95
CA PRO A 314 20.02 11.59 10.58
C PRO A 314 20.49 13.05 10.43
N SER A 315 21.71 13.29 9.96
CA SER A 315 22.21 14.64 9.67
C SER A 315 21.78 15.17 8.30
N GLN A 316 21.34 14.30 7.41
CA GLN A 316 20.83 14.70 6.11
C GLN A 316 19.32 15.00 6.21
N PRO A 317 18.86 16.17 5.73
CA PRO A 317 17.44 16.49 5.78
C PRO A 317 16.64 15.64 4.79
N ALA A 318 15.36 15.39 5.10
CA ALA A 318 14.39 14.99 4.10
C ALA A 318 14.02 16.20 3.24
N THR A 319 13.98 16.03 1.92
CA THR A 319 13.73 17.12 0.97
C THR A 319 12.35 17.00 0.34
N TRP A 320 11.56 18.05 0.46
CA TRP A 320 10.23 18.14 -0.12
C TRP A 320 10.27 19.03 -1.36
N TYR A 321 9.83 18.48 -2.48
CA TYR A 321 9.65 19.20 -3.74
C TYR A 321 8.16 19.48 -3.93
N VAL A 322 7.82 20.75 -4.18
CA VAL A 322 6.46 21.23 -4.43
C VAL A 322 6.32 21.58 -5.90
N ILE A 323 5.50 20.85 -6.63
CA ILE A 323 5.31 20.98 -8.07
C ILE A 323 3.93 21.53 -8.37
N ASP A 324 3.85 22.59 -9.18
CA ASP A 324 2.59 23.13 -9.67
C ASP A 324 1.91 22.13 -10.62
N ARG A 325 0.67 21.74 -10.31
CA ARG A 325 -0.08 20.79 -11.15
C ARG A 325 -1.11 21.44 -12.07
N THR A 326 -1.33 22.72 -11.96
CA THR A 326 -2.44 23.43 -12.60
C THR A 326 -2.00 24.46 -13.65
N ASN A 327 -0.91 25.17 -13.42
CA ASN A 327 -0.51 26.34 -14.24
C ASN A 327 0.76 26.11 -15.06
N GLY A 328 1.36 24.91 -15.03
CA GLY A 328 2.55 24.57 -15.80
C GLY A 328 3.83 25.25 -15.34
N ARG A 329 3.92 25.67 -14.07
CA ARG A 329 5.09 26.38 -13.51
C ARG A 329 6.23 25.45 -13.10
N GLY A 330 6.03 24.13 -13.16
CA GLY A 330 7.02 23.14 -12.79
C GLY A 330 7.28 23.08 -11.28
N LEU A 331 8.54 22.88 -10.88
CA LEU A 331 8.98 22.92 -9.48
C LEU A 331 8.92 24.36 -8.98
N ILE A 332 8.10 24.63 -7.97
CA ILE A 332 7.88 26.00 -7.44
C ILE A 332 8.58 26.25 -6.11
N ALA A 333 8.79 25.22 -5.30
CA ALA A 333 9.46 25.37 -4.01
C ALA A 333 10.16 24.06 -3.59
N THR A 334 11.21 24.22 -2.80
CA THR A 334 11.91 23.15 -2.12
C THR A 334 11.93 23.43 -0.62
N TYR A 335 11.61 22.40 0.19
CA TYR A 335 11.70 22.49 1.64
C TYR A 335 12.60 21.38 2.16
N GLU A 336 13.29 21.67 3.26
CA GLU A 336 14.02 20.69 4.03
C GLU A 336 13.38 20.53 5.41
N GLY A 337 13.49 19.34 5.98
CA GLY A 337 12.96 19.02 7.30
C GLY A 337 13.72 17.88 7.97
N PRO A 338 13.29 17.46 9.15
CA PRO A 338 13.93 16.37 9.88
C PRO A 338 14.05 15.11 9.04
N ALA A 339 15.15 14.36 9.22
CA ALA A 339 15.35 13.05 8.62
C ALA A 339 14.26 12.05 9.07
N PHE A 340 13.75 11.25 8.15
CA PHE A 340 12.81 10.17 8.42
C PHE A 340 12.71 9.20 7.25
N PHE A 341 12.05 8.07 7.48
CA PHE A 341 11.59 7.16 6.44
C PHE A 341 10.05 7.09 6.46
N CYS A 342 9.46 6.78 5.31
CA CYS A 342 8.02 6.64 5.16
C CYS A 342 7.70 5.61 4.07
N PHE A 343 6.68 4.78 4.31
CA PHE A 343 6.01 4.03 3.26
C PHE A 343 4.79 4.80 2.78
N HIS A 344 3.88 5.12 3.70
CA HIS A 344 2.54 5.56 3.36
C HIS A 344 2.29 7.00 3.78
N THR A 345 1.98 7.82 2.78
CA THR A 345 1.42 9.15 2.96
C THR A 345 -0.11 9.04 3.07
N THR A 346 -0.73 9.91 3.87
CA THR A 346 -2.19 9.92 4.06
C THR A 346 -2.85 10.95 3.14
N ASN A 347 -2.61 12.24 3.37
CA ASN A 347 -3.26 13.33 2.65
C ASN A 347 -2.44 14.62 2.73
N ALA A 348 -2.72 15.56 1.80
CA ALA A 348 -2.21 16.93 1.92
C ALA A 348 -3.26 17.95 1.46
N TRP A 349 -3.24 19.11 2.07
CA TRP A 349 -4.17 20.22 1.74
C TRP A 349 -3.53 21.58 1.97
N LEU A 350 -4.25 22.62 1.58
CA LEU A 350 -3.84 24.01 1.72
C LEU A 350 -4.58 24.68 2.88
N GLU A 351 -3.85 25.42 3.70
CA GLU A 351 -4.40 26.32 4.72
C GLU A 351 -3.82 27.74 4.56
N PRO A 352 -4.54 28.80 4.96
CA PRO A 352 -3.96 30.14 5.02
C PRO A 352 -2.69 30.15 5.86
N SER A 353 -1.62 30.77 5.34
CA SER A 353 -0.35 30.82 6.05
C SER A 353 -0.46 31.64 7.35
N LYS A 354 0.15 31.10 8.41
CA LYS A 354 0.27 31.77 9.70
C LYS A 354 1.46 32.78 9.71
N GLU A 355 2.44 32.54 8.84
CA GLU A 355 3.68 33.31 8.78
C GLU A 355 3.60 34.47 7.78
N ASP A 356 2.90 34.27 6.67
CA ASP A 356 2.79 35.28 5.59
C ASP A 356 1.33 35.41 5.15
N PRO A 357 0.62 36.46 5.65
CA PRO A 357 -0.76 36.73 5.24
C PRO A 357 -0.86 36.97 3.73
N GLY A 358 -1.61 36.14 3.03
CA GLY A 358 -1.79 36.16 1.58
C GLY A 358 -1.14 34.98 0.85
N GLN A 359 -0.32 34.20 1.54
CA GLN A 359 0.16 32.92 1.05
C GLN A 359 -0.59 31.76 1.69
N MET A 360 -0.34 30.56 1.17
CA MET A 360 -0.89 29.31 1.71
C MET A 360 0.24 28.46 2.27
N ASP A 361 -0.04 27.76 3.36
CA ASP A 361 0.78 26.65 3.85
C ASP A 361 0.27 25.35 3.23
N ILE A 362 1.17 24.41 3.00
CA ILE A 362 0.80 23.02 2.75
C ILE A 362 0.87 22.26 4.07
N VAL A 363 -0.19 21.54 4.40
CA VAL A 363 -0.24 20.59 5.50
C VAL A 363 -0.23 19.19 4.92
N ALA A 364 0.62 18.31 5.45
CA ALA A 364 0.82 16.96 4.94
C ALA A 364 0.83 15.95 6.09
N ASP A 365 -0.04 14.96 6.02
CA ASP A 365 -0.14 13.86 6.97
C ASP A 365 0.45 12.57 6.38
N LEU A 366 1.25 11.86 7.16
CA LEU A 366 1.89 10.62 6.75
C LEU A 366 2.21 9.73 7.97
N VAL A 367 2.57 8.48 7.68
CA VAL A 367 3.11 7.54 8.66
C VAL A 367 4.64 7.62 8.63
N ARG A 368 5.22 8.15 9.71
CA ARG A 368 6.66 8.34 9.83
C ARG A 368 7.32 7.19 10.60
N LEU A 369 8.46 6.74 10.07
CA LEU A 369 9.40 5.84 10.73
C LEU A 369 10.70 6.59 11.08
N GLY A 370 11.35 6.15 12.15
CA GLY A 370 12.62 6.72 12.59
C GLY A 370 13.82 6.31 11.74
N GLY A 371 13.67 5.29 10.88
CA GLY A 371 14.74 4.79 10.02
C GLY A 371 14.29 3.63 9.13
N THR A 372 15.23 3.10 8.35
CA THR A 372 15.01 1.99 7.41
C THR A 372 15.08 0.60 8.05
N ASP A 373 15.40 0.49 9.33
CA ASP A 373 15.49 -0.79 10.05
C ASP A 373 14.18 -1.58 10.04
N PHE A 374 13.05 -0.90 9.83
CA PHE A 374 11.74 -1.53 9.66
C PHE A 374 11.71 -2.49 8.45
N LEU A 375 12.53 -2.26 7.43
CA LEU A 375 12.68 -3.17 6.29
C LEU A 375 13.22 -4.54 6.74
N GLN A 376 14.22 -4.55 7.63
CA GLN A 376 14.75 -5.78 8.21
C GLN A 376 13.73 -6.49 9.13
N TYR A 377 12.84 -5.73 9.76
CA TYR A 377 11.74 -6.32 10.54
C TYR A 377 10.85 -7.23 9.67
N LEU A 378 10.64 -6.88 8.40
CA LEU A 378 9.75 -7.59 7.49
C LEU A 378 10.35 -8.87 6.87
N LEU A 379 11.50 -9.33 7.34
CA LEU A 379 12.01 -10.67 7.01
C LEU A 379 11.10 -11.74 7.59
N TYR A 380 10.79 -12.80 6.83
CA TYR A 380 9.92 -13.90 7.27
C TYR A 380 10.36 -14.55 8.57
N GLU A 381 11.67 -14.57 8.85
CA GLU A 381 12.21 -15.07 10.11
C GLU A 381 11.77 -14.23 11.33
N ASN A 382 11.44 -12.95 11.13
CA ASN A 382 11.02 -12.01 12.17
C ASN A 382 9.51 -11.88 12.32
N ILE A 383 8.74 -12.18 11.27
CA ILE A 383 7.28 -11.93 11.27
C ILE A 383 6.43 -13.19 11.38
N LYS A 384 6.97 -14.39 11.07
CA LYS A 384 6.24 -15.64 11.31
C LYS A 384 6.29 -16.00 12.79
N SER A 385 5.13 -16.05 13.44
CA SER A 385 4.98 -16.14 14.91
C SER A 385 5.63 -17.35 15.58
N SER A 386 5.80 -18.48 14.85
CA SER A 386 6.43 -19.70 15.38
C SER A 386 7.96 -19.70 15.30
N ARG A 387 8.58 -18.72 14.65
CA ARG A 387 10.04 -18.68 14.50
C ARG A 387 10.70 -18.23 15.81
N PRO A 388 11.76 -18.92 16.28
CA PRO A 388 12.50 -18.50 17.47
C PRO A 388 13.03 -17.06 17.38
N SER A 389 13.53 -16.66 16.21
CA SER A 389 13.99 -15.29 15.93
C SER A 389 12.85 -14.26 16.05
N ALA A 390 11.64 -14.59 15.58
CA ALA A 390 10.48 -13.72 15.71
C ALA A 390 10.07 -13.49 17.16
N MET A 391 10.11 -14.55 17.99
CA MET A 391 9.82 -14.48 19.43
C MET A 391 10.82 -13.57 20.15
N GLU A 392 12.12 -13.73 19.86
CA GLU A 392 13.18 -12.90 20.42
C GLU A 392 13.10 -11.44 19.94
N PHE A 393 12.87 -11.26 18.63
CA PHE A 393 12.78 -9.95 18.01
C PHE A 393 11.56 -9.16 18.52
N ALA A 394 10.39 -9.79 18.60
CA ALA A 394 9.16 -9.18 19.08
C ALA A 394 9.30 -8.73 20.56
N ALA A 395 9.98 -9.55 21.41
CA ALA A 395 10.25 -9.22 22.79
C ALA A 395 11.20 -8.02 22.95
N LYS A 396 12.11 -7.81 22.01
CA LYS A 396 13.14 -6.74 22.04
C LYS A 396 12.82 -5.56 21.13
N ARG A 397 11.62 -5.51 20.53
CA ARG A 397 11.24 -4.49 19.56
C ARG A 397 11.49 -3.07 20.09
N SER A 398 12.44 -2.37 19.47
CA SER A 398 12.83 -1.03 19.86
C SER A 398 11.79 0.03 19.47
N GLU A 399 11.83 1.18 20.15
CA GLU A 399 11.00 2.34 19.77
C GLU A 399 11.30 2.83 18.33
N ALA A 400 12.54 2.64 17.84
CA ALA A 400 12.95 3.03 16.50
C ALA A 400 12.17 2.31 15.37
N LEU A 401 11.62 1.12 15.66
CA LEU A 401 10.78 0.36 14.72
C LEU A 401 9.31 0.76 14.77
N ARG A 402 8.92 1.64 15.68
CA ARG A 402 7.54 2.09 15.82
C ARG A 402 7.26 3.25 14.89
N THR A 403 6.11 3.19 14.25
CA THR A 403 5.60 4.24 13.39
C THR A 403 4.77 5.26 14.18
N THR A 404 4.61 6.44 13.60
CA THR A 404 3.76 7.51 14.15
C THR A 404 2.94 8.16 13.06
N PHE A 405 1.71 8.57 13.36
CA PHE A 405 1.07 9.58 12.54
C PHE A 405 1.79 10.91 12.77
N THR A 406 2.19 11.54 11.68
CA THR A 406 2.95 12.80 11.74
C THR A 406 2.37 13.80 10.75
N ARG A 407 2.11 15.01 11.24
CA ARG A 407 1.70 16.16 10.42
C ARG A 407 2.88 17.07 10.21
N PHE A 408 3.19 17.31 8.95
CA PHE A 408 4.16 18.30 8.51
C PHE A 408 3.46 19.55 8.03
N ARG A 409 4.12 20.70 8.23
CA ARG A 409 3.72 21.98 7.65
C ARG A 409 4.87 22.54 6.82
N LEU A 410 4.55 22.91 5.58
CA LEU A 410 5.43 23.60 4.64
C LEU A 410 4.90 25.03 4.53
N PRO A 411 5.53 26.01 5.23
CA PRO A 411 4.94 27.34 5.38
C PRO A 411 5.13 28.21 4.14
N ALA A 412 4.18 29.09 3.89
CA ALA A 412 4.24 30.17 2.91
C ALA A 412 4.72 29.71 1.52
N VAL A 413 3.96 28.80 0.89
CA VAL A 413 4.27 28.30 -0.45
C VAL A 413 4.25 29.41 -1.47
N PRO A 414 5.36 29.66 -2.22
CA PRO A 414 5.42 30.77 -3.15
C PRO A 414 4.47 30.55 -4.34
N SER A 415 3.91 31.65 -4.86
CA SER A 415 3.05 31.63 -6.03
C SER A 415 3.81 31.52 -7.36
N ILE A 416 5.11 31.76 -7.34
CA ILE A 416 6.03 31.64 -8.50
C ILE A 416 7.25 30.80 -8.09
N PRO A 417 7.95 30.15 -9.05
CA PRO A 417 9.14 29.37 -8.75
C PRO A 417 10.19 30.14 -7.95
N SER A 418 10.69 29.52 -6.88
CA SER A 418 11.75 30.06 -6.03
C SER A 418 12.88 29.06 -5.91
N ALA A 419 14.13 29.54 -6.00
CA ALA A 419 15.34 28.76 -5.75
C ALA A 419 15.71 28.70 -4.26
N GLU A 420 15.01 29.43 -3.41
CA GLU A 420 15.22 29.41 -1.96
C GLU A 420 14.78 28.07 -1.37
N VAL A 421 15.64 27.45 -0.58
CA VAL A 421 15.28 26.28 0.20
C VAL A 421 14.72 26.72 1.54
N LYS A 422 13.45 26.39 1.77
CA LYS A 422 12.73 26.73 2.99
C LYS A 422 12.79 25.59 4.00
N GLN A 423 12.34 25.83 5.22
CA GLN A 423 12.23 24.78 6.24
C GLN A 423 10.78 24.35 6.43
N CYS A 424 10.53 23.04 6.46
CA CYS A 424 9.29 22.49 6.96
C CYS A 424 9.45 22.04 8.41
N HIS A 425 8.34 21.93 9.12
CA HIS A 425 8.37 21.50 10.53
C HIS A 425 7.25 20.50 10.84
N ILE A 426 7.45 19.71 11.87
CA ILE A 426 6.46 18.79 12.42
C ILE A 426 5.54 19.57 13.34
N GLU A 427 4.23 19.61 13.04
CA GLU A 427 3.23 20.18 13.94
C GLU A 427 2.94 19.24 15.12
N TRP A 428 2.80 17.95 14.84
CA TRP A 428 2.63 16.91 15.83
C TRP A 428 3.07 15.54 15.31
N SER A 429 3.36 14.64 16.25
CA SER A 429 3.69 13.24 15.97
C SER A 429 3.13 12.39 17.12
N VAL A 430 2.23 11.47 16.80
CA VAL A 430 1.38 10.79 17.78
C VAL A 430 1.23 9.30 17.49
N CYS A 431 0.60 8.57 18.41
CA CYS A 431 0.20 7.17 18.26
C CYS A 431 1.36 6.16 18.23
N GLN A 432 2.56 6.52 18.66
CA GLN A 432 3.71 5.62 18.62
C GLN A 432 3.46 4.28 19.35
N SER A 433 2.69 4.28 20.44
CA SER A 433 2.35 3.05 21.18
C SER A 433 1.48 2.07 20.38
N LEU A 434 0.70 2.57 19.42
CA LEU A 434 -0.12 1.76 18.53
C LEU A 434 0.62 1.41 17.23
N SER A 435 1.70 2.14 16.93
CA SER A 435 2.52 1.93 15.72
C SER A 435 1.65 1.76 14.47
N PRO A 436 0.93 2.84 14.02
CA PRO A 436 0.00 2.77 12.90
C PRO A 436 0.72 2.53 11.56
N GLU A 437 0.09 1.78 10.65
CA GLU A 437 0.51 1.62 9.26
C GLU A 437 -0.69 1.38 8.34
N LEU A 438 -0.46 1.43 7.02
CA LEU A 438 -1.50 1.29 6.01
C LEU A 438 -2.67 2.26 6.28
N PRO A 439 -2.41 3.58 6.30
CA PRO A 439 -3.42 4.56 6.63
C PRO A 439 -4.45 4.71 5.51
N THR A 440 -5.71 4.85 5.89
CA THR A 440 -6.80 5.22 5.00
C THR A 440 -7.68 6.31 5.62
N MET A 441 -8.41 7.01 4.80
CA MET A 441 -9.37 8.04 5.21
C MET A 441 -10.57 8.04 4.25
N ASN A 442 -11.52 8.92 4.48
CA ASN A 442 -12.61 9.12 3.53
C ASN A 442 -12.05 9.70 2.21
N PRO A 443 -12.10 8.97 1.08
CA PRO A 443 -11.52 9.40 -0.19
C PRO A 443 -12.15 10.68 -0.77
N LYS A 444 -13.36 11.05 -0.34
CA LYS A 444 -13.98 12.33 -0.71
C LYS A 444 -13.18 13.55 -0.23
N LEU A 445 -12.31 13.38 0.77
CA LEU A 445 -11.52 14.46 1.38
C LEU A 445 -10.06 14.49 0.90
N VAL A 446 -9.70 13.71 -0.10
CA VAL A 446 -8.39 13.84 -0.75
C VAL A 446 -8.21 15.28 -1.23
N THR A 447 -7.06 15.89 -0.93
CA THR A 447 -6.71 17.31 -1.13
C THR A 447 -7.44 18.33 -0.23
N GLN A 448 -8.27 17.88 0.69
CA GLN A 448 -8.98 18.71 1.64
C GLN A 448 -8.58 18.38 3.07
N LYS A 449 -8.76 19.31 4.00
CA LYS A 449 -8.58 19.03 5.42
C LYS A 449 -9.49 17.86 5.83
N HIS A 450 -8.92 16.87 6.48
CA HIS A 450 -9.64 15.74 7.07
C HIS A 450 -9.39 15.67 8.58
N ARG A 451 -10.26 15.00 9.28
CA ARG A 451 -10.21 14.81 10.73
C ARG A 451 -9.85 13.38 11.11
N TYR A 452 -10.41 12.39 10.42
CA TYR A 452 -10.28 10.98 10.80
C TYR A 452 -9.34 10.23 9.88
N THR A 453 -8.42 9.47 10.50
CA THR A 453 -7.53 8.52 9.83
C THR A 453 -7.71 7.14 10.45
N TYR A 454 -7.74 6.12 9.62
CA TYR A 454 -7.81 4.72 10.03
C TYR A 454 -6.53 4.02 9.62
N ALA A 455 -6.10 3.01 10.39
CA ALA A 455 -4.87 2.27 10.09
C ALA A 455 -4.91 0.89 10.77
N VAL A 456 -4.06 -0.02 10.33
CA VAL A 456 -3.72 -1.19 11.14
C VAL A 456 -2.75 -0.79 12.26
N THR A 457 -2.64 -1.63 13.29
CA THR A 457 -1.73 -1.42 14.42
C THR A 457 -0.68 -2.53 14.52
N PHE A 458 0.53 -2.14 14.97
CA PHE A 458 1.64 -3.02 15.29
C PHE A 458 2.04 -2.81 16.76
N ARG A 459 1.12 -3.09 17.69
CA ARG A 459 1.31 -2.86 19.14
C ARG A 459 2.31 -3.83 19.76
N GLY A 460 2.65 -4.93 19.06
CA GLY A 460 3.51 -5.99 19.56
C GLY A 460 2.76 -7.12 20.27
N GLU A 461 1.42 -7.19 20.12
CA GLU A 461 0.64 -8.35 20.54
C GLU A 461 0.79 -9.52 19.54
N SER A 462 0.94 -9.20 18.26
CA SER A 462 1.35 -10.09 17.18
C SER A 462 2.76 -9.75 16.70
N THR A 463 3.37 -10.65 15.92
CA THR A 463 4.60 -10.35 15.17
C THR A 463 4.33 -9.52 13.90
N LEU A 464 3.08 -9.26 13.54
CA LEU A 464 2.68 -8.38 12.44
C LEU A 464 1.57 -7.43 12.93
N THR A 465 0.42 -7.41 12.26
CA THR A 465 -0.73 -6.57 12.60
C THR A 465 -1.58 -7.20 13.70
N ASP A 466 -2.13 -6.40 14.59
CA ASP A 466 -2.86 -6.84 15.77
C ASP A 466 -4.12 -6.02 16.10
N GLY A 467 -4.54 -5.13 15.19
CA GLY A 467 -5.76 -4.34 15.33
C GLY A 467 -5.97 -3.36 14.20
N ILE A 468 -7.14 -2.70 14.25
CA ILE A 468 -7.50 -1.56 13.40
C ILE A 468 -7.81 -0.39 14.32
N MET A 469 -7.24 0.77 14.03
CA MET A 469 -7.45 1.98 14.81
C MET A 469 -8.17 3.06 14.01
N LYS A 470 -8.88 3.93 14.72
CA LYS A 470 -9.36 5.23 14.27
C LYS A 470 -8.65 6.32 15.08
N PHE A 471 -8.12 7.28 14.41
CA PHE A 471 -7.47 8.46 14.99
C PHE A 471 -8.26 9.72 14.63
N ASP A 472 -8.51 10.58 15.63
CA ASP A 472 -9.12 11.89 15.47
C ASP A 472 -8.00 12.95 15.47
N GLY A 473 -7.75 13.58 14.32
CA GLY A 473 -6.68 14.56 14.14
C GLY A 473 -6.89 15.89 14.86
N ASP A 474 -8.13 16.20 15.29
CA ASP A 474 -8.43 17.42 16.03
C ASP A 474 -8.31 17.23 17.56
N THR A 475 -8.79 16.09 18.09
CA THR A 475 -8.78 15.81 19.54
C THR A 475 -7.64 14.89 19.98
N HIS A 476 -7.00 14.20 19.03
CA HIS A 476 -6.03 13.13 19.22
C HIS A 476 -6.60 11.92 19.98
N GLU A 477 -7.93 11.77 19.99
CA GLU A 477 -8.58 10.59 20.55
C GLU A 477 -8.35 9.37 19.65
N LEU A 478 -8.30 8.20 20.29
CA LEU A 478 -8.04 6.91 19.65
C LEU A 478 -9.17 5.94 19.94
N ARG A 479 -9.57 5.18 18.93
CA ARG A 479 -10.40 3.98 19.08
C ARG A 479 -9.66 2.80 18.47
N LEU A 480 -9.90 1.61 19.03
CA LEU A 480 -9.21 0.40 18.61
C LEU A 480 -10.23 -0.74 18.49
N TRP A 481 -10.25 -1.40 17.33
CA TRP A 481 -10.77 -2.74 17.17
C TRP A 481 -9.60 -3.72 17.25
N ALA A 482 -9.67 -4.68 18.15
CA ALA A 482 -8.69 -5.74 18.26
C ALA A 482 -9.37 -7.00 18.82
N ARG A 483 -8.98 -8.16 18.32
CA ARG A 483 -9.41 -9.46 18.79
C ARG A 483 -8.20 -10.38 18.85
N HIS A 484 -8.04 -11.11 19.95
CA HIS A 484 -6.89 -12.00 20.14
C HIS A 484 -6.77 -13.01 18.99
N ALA A 485 -5.54 -13.21 18.51
CA ALA A 485 -5.19 -14.06 17.38
C ALA A 485 -5.87 -13.71 16.04
N HIS A 486 -6.42 -12.49 15.91
CA HIS A 486 -6.95 -11.98 14.65
C HIS A 486 -6.03 -10.89 14.10
N SER A 487 -5.48 -11.12 12.91
CA SER A 487 -4.56 -10.19 12.25
C SER A 487 -5.24 -9.55 11.05
N PRO A 488 -5.63 -8.26 11.13
CA PRO A 488 -6.24 -7.53 10.03
C PRO A 488 -5.20 -7.09 9.00
N SER A 489 -5.63 -7.03 7.73
CA SER A 489 -4.94 -6.31 6.66
C SER A 489 -5.42 -4.85 6.60
N GLU A 490 -4.89 -4.07 5.65
CA GLU A 490 -5.31 -2.68 5.40
C GLU A 490 -6.83 -2.49 5.47
N PRO A 491 -7.34 -1.54 6.25
CA PRO A 491 -8.75 -1.15 6.19
C PRO A 491 -9.01 -0.29 4.96
N ILE A 492 -10.10 -0.54 4.25
CA ILE A 492 -10.55 0.26 3.11
C ILE A 492 -11.82 1.01 3.51
N PHE A 493 -11.77 2.34 3.47
CA PHE A 493 -12.93 3.17 3.81
C PHE A 493 -13.92 3.20 2.65
N VAL A 494 -15.17 2.87 2.94
CA VAL A 494 -16.30 3.00 2.00
C VAL A 494 -17.29 4.01 2.56
N ALA A 495 -17.35 5.18 1.92
CA ALA A 495 -18.22 6.26 2.36
C ALA A 495 -19.70 5.91 2.16
N ASN A 496 -20.53 6.26 3.13
CA ASN A 496 -21.97 6.34 2.92
C ASN A 496 -22.27 7.53 1.98
N PRO A 497 -22.89 7.33 0.80
CA PRO A 497 -23.17 8.42 -0.12
C PRO A 497 -24.15 9.45 0.45
N ASP A 498 -25.04 9.01 1.36
CA ASP A 498 -26.03 9.84 2.03
C ASP A 498 -25.55 10.34 3.41
N GLY A 499 -24.27 10.06 3.74
CA GLY A 499 -23.69 10.40 5.04
C GLY A 499 -23.44 11.90 5.19
N GLU A 500 -23.70 12.43 6.39
CA GLU A 500 -23.52 13.86 6.72
C GLU A 500 -22.15 14.14 7.39
N SER A 501 -21.54 13.13 8.03
CA SER A 501 -20.24 13.27 8.69
C SER A 501 -19.11 12.59 7.91
N GLU A 502 -17.88 13.06 8.12
CA GLU A 502 -16.67 12.53 7.47
C GLU A 502 -16.50 11.02 7.69
N ASP A 503 -16.82 10.54 8.90
CA ASP A 503 -16.69 9.16 9.33
C ASP A 503 -17.95 8.32 9.11
N ASP A 504 -18.94 8.86 8.37
CA ASP A 504 -20.13 8.10 8.01
C ASP A 504 -19.81 7.15 6.85
N GLY A 505 -19.60 5.91 7.21
CA GLY A 505 -19.18 4.87 6.28
C GLY A 505 -18.84 3.57 7.00
N VAL A 506 -18.21 2.66 6.26
CA VAL A 506 -17.69 1.41 6.81
C VAL A 506 -16.21 1.23 6.44
N LEU A 507 -15.54 0.38 7.22
CA LEU A 507 -14.22 -0.14 6.90
C LEU A 507 -14.36 -1.60 6.47
N LEU A 508 -13.78 -1.93 5.33
CA LEU A 508 -13.64 -3.31 4.86
C LEU A 508 -12.18 -3.75 5.05
N SER A 509 -11.96 -4.87 5.73
CA SER A 509 -10.62 -5.42 5.93
C SER A 509 -10.65 -6.95 5.85
N VAL A 510 -9.64 -7.56 5.24
CA VAL A 510 -9.47 -9.01 5.28
C VAL A 510 -8.68 -9.35 6.55
N VAL A 511 -9.22 -10.27 7.34
CA VAL A 511 -8.66 -10.63 8.65
C VAL A 511 -8.35 -12.12 8.68
N LEU A 512 -7.16 -12.48 9.15
CA LEU A 512 -6.81 -13.86 9.48
C LEU A 512 -7.27 -14.17 10.92
N ASP A 513 -8.08 -15.21 11.10
CA ASP A 513 -8.26 -15.90 12.37
C ASP A 513 -7.15 -16.96 12.50
N GLY A 514 -6.12 -16.62 13.25
CA GLY A 514 -4.94 -17.47 13.38
C GLY A 514 -5.22 -18.80 14.08
N VAL A 515 -6.19 -18.84 15.01
CA VAL A 515 -6.58 -20.06 15.74
C VAL A 515 -7.31 -21.02 14.81
N GLN A 516 -8.26 -20.52 14.03
CA GLN A 516 -8.98 -21.35 13.05
C GLN A 516 -8.16 -21.61 11.79
N GLY A 517 -7.20 -20.74 11.49
CA GLY A 517 -6.39 -20.81 10.28
C GLY A 517 -7.21 -20.56 9.02
N THR A 518 -8.20 -19.67 9.11
CA THR A 518 -9.06 -19.22 8.00
C THR A 518 -9.14 -17.69 8.00
N SER A 519 -9.52 -17.11 6.86
CA SER A 519 -9.72 -15.66 6.76
C SER A 519 -11.20 -15.29 6.60
N TYR A 520 -11.51 -14.02 6.81
CA TYR A 520 -12.82 -13.46 6.55
C TYR A 520 -12.73 -11.99 6.13
N LEU A 521 -13.68 -11.51 5.34
CA LEU A 521 -13.87 -10.10 5.08
C LEU A 521 -14.67 -9.50 6.23
N LEU A 522 -14.07 -8.55 6.96
CA LEU A 522 -14.66 -7.81 8.07
C LEU A 522 -15.29 -6.52 7.57
N CYS A 523 -16.47 -6.18 8.09
CA CYS A 523 -17.12 -4.88 7.91
C CYS A 523 -17.31 -4.21 9.27
N LEU A 524 -16.66 -3.07 9.49
CA LEU A 524 -16.77 -2.25 10.71
C LEU A 524 -17.51 -0.94 10.40
N ASP A 525 -18.33 -0.46 11.34
CA ASP A 525 -18.83 0.92 11.36
C ASP A 525 -17.63 1.87 11.56
N ALA A 526 -17.34 2.75 10.61
CA ALA A 526 -16.19 3.63 10.67
C ALA A 526 -16.28 4.71 11.77
N ARG A 527 -17.48 4.99 12.31
CA ARG A 527 -17.66 5.97 13.40
C ARG A 527 -17.11 5.47 14.73
N ASN A 528 -17.28 4.18 15.02
CA ASN A 528 -17.01 3.63 16.36
C ASN A 528 -16.22 2.31 16.36
N LEU A 529 -15.88 1.76 15.19
CA LEU A 529 -15.23 0.47 14.97
C LEU A 529 -16.03 -0.74 15.49
N THR A 530 -17.36 -0.63 15.59
CA THR A 530 -18.21 -1.78 15.90
C THR A 530 -18.31 -2.69 14.69
N GLU A 531 -18.16 -3.99 14.90
CA GLU A 531 -18.38 -4.99 13.86
C GLU A 531 -19.86 -5.02 13.45
N LEU A 532 -20.12 -4.78 12.17
CA LEU A 532 -21.45 -4.89 11.57
C LEU A 532 -21.69 -6.28 10.98
N GLY A 533 -20.68 -6.85 10.36
CA GLY A 533 -20.78 -8.17 9.75
C GLY A 533 -19.46 -8.68 9.22
N ARG A 534 -19.47 -9.95 8.79
CA ARG A 534 -18.32 -10.60 8.15
C ARG A 534 -18.75 -11.62 7.10
N ALA A 535 -17.90 -11.85 6.11
CA ALA A 535 -18.03 -12.94 5.14
C ALA A 535 -16.87 -13.91 5.30
N SER A 536 -17.16 -15.16 5.72
CA SER A 536 -16.17 -16.16 6.10
C SER A 536 -15.70 -16.97 4.90
N MET A 537 -14.39 -17.22 4.82
CA MET A 537 -13.75 -18.06 3.81
C MET A 537 -13.47 -19.45 4.36
N SER A 538 -13.32 -20.42 3.47
CA SER A 538 -12.98 -21.82 3.84
C SER A 538 -11.48 -22.04 4.07
N GLY A 539 -10.62 -21.06 3.76
CA GLY A 539 -9.18 -21.13 3.93
C GLY A 539 -8.57 -19.78 4.31
N ALA A 540 -7.29 -19.79 4.64
CA ALA A 540 -6.52 -18.57 4.87
C ALA A 540 -6.06 -17.97 3.55
N VAL A 541 -6.08 -16.63 3.47
CA VAL A 541 -5.48 -15.86 2.38
C VAL A 541 -4.30 -15.04 2.89
N GLY A 542 -3.42 -14.62 1.97
CA GLY A 542 -2.25 -13.82 2.30
C GLY A 542 -2.62 -12.49 2.96
N PHE A 543 -1.71 -12.00 3.81
CA PHE A 543 -1.82 -10.67 4.40
C PHE A 543 -1.74 -9.60 3.35
N GLY A 544 -2.39 -9.47 2.34
CA GLY A 544 -2.27 -8.50 1.26
C GLY A 544 -1.73 -7.13 1.70
N PHE A 545 -1.12 -6.43 0.76
CA PHE A 545 -0.66 -5.06 1.01
C PHE A 545 -1.84 -4.10 0.90
N HIS A 546 -2.39 -3.96 -0.32
CA HIS A 546 -3.36 -2.91 -0.63
C HIS A 546 -4.60 -3.44 -1.33
N GLY A 547 -5.65 -2.65 -1.24
CA GLY A 547 -6.90 -2.93 -1.94
C GLY A 547 -7.55 -1.68 -2.49
N GLN A 548 -8.53 -1.90 -3.37
CA GLN A 548 -9.36 -0.85 -3.93
C GLN A 548 -10.81 -1.32 -3.97
N HIS A 549 -11.70 -0.54 -3.37
CA HIS A 549 -13.14 -0.76 -3.47
C HIS A 549 -13.73 0.06 -4.62
N VAL A 550 -14.47 -0.61 -5.49
CA VAL A 550 -15.19 0.01 -6.61
C VAL A 550 -16.68 -0.04 -6.27
N PRO A 551 -17.26 1.08 -5.81
CA PRO A 551 -18.67 1.11 -5.44
C PRO A 551 -19.56 1.06 -6.69
N ILE A 552 -20.80 0.57 -6.52
CA ILE A 552 -21.83 0.66 -7.56
C ILE A 552 -22.24 2.13 -7.77
N VAL A 553 -22.28 2.90 -6.67
CA VAL A 553 -22.58 4.34 -6.67
C VAL A 553 -21.53 5.04 -5.82
N GLY A 554 -20.96 6.13 -6.30
CA GLY A 554 -20.00 6.89 -5.50
C GLY A 554 -18.94 7.61 -6.34
N LEU A 555 -17.76 7.79 -5.76
CA LEU A 555 -16.63 8.45 -6.42
C LEU A 555 -16.14 7.66 -7.63
N PRO A 556 -15.56 8.36 -8.64
CA PRO A 556 -14.80 7.71 -9.70
C PRO A 556 -13.74 6.78 -9.12
N THR A 557 -13.42 5.71 -9.86
CA THR A 557 -12.30 4.86 -9.48
C THR A 557 -10.99 5.64 -9.61
N GLY A 558 -10.13 5.53 -8.62
CA GLY A 558 -8.85 6.22 -8.59
C GLY A 558 -7.95 5.69 -7.48
N ASP A 559 -6.69 6.05 -7.54
CA ASP A 559 -5.68 5.73 -6.53
C ASP A 559 -5.74 6.80 -5.42
N TYR A 560 -6.48 6.51 -4.36
CA TYR A 560 -6.73 7.45 -3.27
C TYR A 560 -5.89 7.18 -2.04
#